data_a268d2a9bbb17bb2d7116a974cd741d2
#
_entry.id   a268d2a9bbb17bb2d7116a974cd741d2
#
_cell.length_a   1.000
_cell.length_b   1.000
_cell.length_c   1.000
_cell.angle_alpha   90.00
_cell.angle_beta   90.00
_cell.angle_gamma   90.00
#
_symmetry.space_group_name_H-M   'P 1'
#
loop_
_entity.id
_entity.type
_entity.pdbx_description
1 polymer ?
#
loop_
_entity_poly.entity_id
_entity_poly.type
_entity_poly.pdbx_seq_one_letter_code
_entity_poly.pdbx_strand_id
1 'polypeptide(L)'
;MGGFFGAISKAPCVNDLFYGTDYHSHLGTKRAGLVTFDPEAGFNRTIHSLERDYFRSKFEDELDRFTGCQGLGVISDTDPQPIILLAERMHFSELSANNINQTELVALLINMGNTFVEGINLVYKKIKGSCSMLILTENGIIAARDYLGRTPIVIGRK
;
A
#
# COMPACT_ATOMS: atom_id res chain seq x y z
N MET A 1 13.35 -5.44 -5.40
CA MET A 1 13.22 -4.40 -4.34
C MET A 1 11.92 -3.68 -4.55
N GLY A 2 11.55 -2.78 -3.69
CA GLY A 2 10.33 -2.00 -3.83
C GLY A 2 10.38 -0.81 -2.89
N GLY A 3 9.43 0.09 -3.00
CA GLY A 3 9.29 1.26 -2.14
C GLY A 3 7.82 1.64 -1.99
N PHE A 4 7.53 2.38 -0.96
CA PHE A 4 6.19 2.94 -0.75
C PHE A 4 6.28 4.39 -0.28
N PHE A 5 5.24 5.13 -0.58
CA PHE A 5 5.05 6.51 -0.18
C PHE A 5 3.64 6.68 0.36
N GLY A 6 3.49 7.45 1.41
CA GLY A 6 2.18 7.79 1.98
C GLY A 6 2.06 9.29 2.20
N ALA A 7 0.90 9.84 1.93
CA ALA A 7 0.60 11.25 2.11
C ALA A 7 -0.71 11.43 2.87
N ILE A 8 -0.69 12.37 3.84
CA ILE A 8 -1.88 12.92 4.50
C ILE A 8 -1.76 14.42 4.47
N SER A 9 -2.80 15.11 4.02
CA SER A 9 -2.80 16.55 3.83
C SER A 9 -4.15 17.16 4.24
N LYS A 10 -4.19 18.49 4.43
CA LYS A 10 -5.44 19.25 4.58
C LYS A 10 -6.09 19.60 3.24
N ALA A 11 -5.35 19.43 2.15
CA ALA A 11 -5.78 19.67 0.79
C ALA A 11 -5.63 18.38 -0.02
N PRO A 12 -6.19 18.26 -1.24
CA PRO A 12 -6.02 17.06 -2.09
C PRO A 12 -4.56 16.66 -2.23
N CYS A 13 -4.24 15.40 -1.93
CA CYS A 13 -2.86 14.90 -1.85
C CYS A 13 -2.42 14.14 -3.12
N VAL A 14 -3.24 14.07 -4.15
CA VAL A 14 -3.01 13.22 -5.34
C VAL A 14 -1.67 13.53 -6.01
N ASN A 15 -1.36 14.81 -6.21
CA ASN A 15 -0.10 15.22 -6.83
C ASN A 15 1.11 14.88 -5.94
N ASP A 16 1.04 15.16 -4.65
CA ASP A 16 2.12 14.80 -3.71
C ASP A 16 2.33 13.28 -3.68
N LEU A 17 1.25 12.51 -3.73
CA LEU A 17 1.27 11.05 -3.79
C LEU A 17 1.91 10.55 -5.09
N PHE A 18 1.50 11.11 -6.23
CA PHE A 18 2.03 10.76 -7.54
C PHE A 18 3.54 11.01 -7.62
N TYR A 19 3.98 12.23 -7.34
CA TYR A 19 5.40 12.58 -7.41
C TYR A 19 6.24 11.88 -6.34
N GLY A 20 5.70 11.69 -5.14
CA GLY A 20 6.37 10.94 -4.07
C GLY A 20 6.57 9.47 -4.43
N THR A 21 5.59 8.85 -5.10
CA THR A 21 5.70 7.47 -5.58
C THR A 21 6.63 7.38 -6.77
N ASP A 22 6.54 8.31 -7.72
CA ASP A 22 7.43 8.39 -8.90
C ASP A 22 8.90 8.53 -8.48
N TYR A 23 9.20 9.29 -7.43
CA TYR A 23 10.54 9.39 -6.88
C TYR A 23 11.14 8.02 -6.51
N HIS A 24 10.29 7.06 -6.11
CA HIS A 24 10.69 5.70 -5.79
C HIS A 24 10.65 4.74 -6.99
N SER A 25 10.26 5.21 -8.19
CA SER A 25 10.08 4.34 -9.37
C SER A 25 11.36 3.64 -9.82
N HIS A 26 12.53 4.18 -9.46
CA HIS A 26 13.84 3.55 -9.69
C HIS A 26 14.09 2.31 -8.80
N LEU A 27 13.29 2.09 -7.76
CA LEU A 27 13.43 0.96 -6.83
C LEU A 27 12.71 -0.31 -7.30
N GLY A 28 11.90 -0.23 -8.35
CA GLY A 28 11.15 -1.36 -8.87
C GLY A 28 10.63 -1.12 -10.28
N THR A 29 10.52 -2.18 -11.05
CA THR A 29 10.21 -2.13 -12.50
C THR A 29 9.07 -3.03 -12.92
N LYS A 30 8.40 -3.74 -12.01
CA LYS A 30 7.36 -4.70 -12.39
C LYS A 30 5.95 -4.22 -12.14
N ARG A 31 5.69 -3.68 -10.97
CA ARG A 31 4.33 -3.24 -10.58
C ARG A 31 4.40 -1.93 -9.83
N ALA A 32 3.39 -1.10 -10.05
CA ALA A 32 3.13 0.07 -9.23
C ALA A 32 1.64 0.18 -8.94
N GLY A 33 1.31 0.81 -7.82
CA GLY A 33 -0.06 1.09 -7.45
C GLY A 33 -0.21 2.39 -6.71
N LEU A 34 -1.36 3.01 -6.88
CA LEU A 34 -1.84 4.15 -6.11
C LEU A 34 -3.17 3.80 -5.47
N VAL A 35 -3.39 4.27 -4.26
CA VAL A 35 -4.69 4.25 -3.59
C VAL A 35 -4.90 5.54 -2.84
N THR A 36 -6.09 6.11 -2.94
CA THR A 36 -6.53 7.26 -2.14
C THR A 36 -7.79 6.93 -1.37
N PHE A 37 -8.05 7.68 -0.32
CA PHE A 37 -9.32 7.68 0.38
C PHE A 37 -9.92 9.08 0.36
N ASP A 38 -11.18 9.12 0.01
CA ASP A 38 -12.04 10.31 0.02
C ASP A 38 -13.29 9.99 0.85
N PRO A 39 -13.72 10.85 1.78
CA PRO A 39 -14.89 10.58 2.63
C PRO A 39 -16.19 10.36 1.86
N GLU A 40 -16.33 10.94 0.66
CA GLU A 40 -17.54 10.81 -0.17
C GLU A 40 -17.41 9.65 -1.18
N ALA A 41 -16.24 9.51 -1.82
CA ALA A 41 -16.00 8.52 -2.86
C ALA A 41 -15.46 7.18 -2.33
N GLY A 42 -14.98 7.14 -1.07
CA GLY A 42 -14.36 5.96 -0.49
C GLY A 42 -12.93 5.71 -0.98
N PHE A 43 -12.53 4.45 -1.03
CA PHE A 43 -11.20 4.04 -1.51
C PHE A 43 -11.19 3.90 -3.03
N ASN A 44 -10.25 4.58 -3.69
CA ASN A 44 -9.97 4.42 -5.11
C ASN A 44 -8.57 3.85 -5.30
N ARG A 45 -8.44 2.74 -6.02
CA ARG A 45 -7.18 2.00 -6.21
C ARG A 45 -6.94 1.66 -7.66
N THR A 46 -5.71 1.86 -8.13
CA THR A 46 -5.23 1.36 -9.43
C THR A 46 -3.86 0.72 -9.27
N ILE A 47 -3.64 -0.41 -9.98
CA ILE A 47 -2.34 -1.10 -10.06
C ILE A 47 -2.02 -1.35 -11.53
N HIS A 48 -0.79 -1.00 -11.94
CA HIS A 48 -0.29 -1.20 -13.30
C HIS A 48 0.99 -2.03 -13.32
N SER A 49 1.18 -2.73 -14.45
CA SER A 49 2.47 -3.30 -14.83
C SER A 49 3.40 -2.20 -15.35
N LEU A 50 4.62 -2.20 -14.88
CA LEU A 50 5.69 -1.32 -15.35
C LEU A 50 6.73 -2.03 -16.25
N GLU A 51 6.49 -3.31 -16.60
CA GLU A 51 7.48 -4.11 -17.33
C GLU A 51 7.83 -3.57 -18.72
N ARG A 52 6.96 -2.77 -19.31
CA ARG A 52 7.11 -2.18 -20.64
C ARG A 52 6.99 -0.67 -20.68
N ASP A 53 6.70 -0.05 -19.55
CA ASP A 53 6.37 1.37 -19.47
C ASP A 53 6.89 1.99 -18.18
N TYR A 54 7.00 3.30 -18.16
CA TYR A 54 7.38 4.06 -16.99
C TYR A 54 6.18 4.36 -16.10
N PHE A 55 6.43 4.58 -14.81
CA PHE A 55 5.40 4.93 -13.83
C PHE A 55 4.54 6.11 -14.31
N ARG A 56 5.17 7.21 -14.74
CA ARG A 56 4.44 8.41 -15.19
C ARG A 56 3.48 8.12 -16.34
N SER A 57 3.94 7.43 -17.37
CA SER A 57 3.11 7.14 -18.55
C SER A 57 1.91 6.25 -18.24
N LYS A 58 1.92 5.53 -17.10
CA LYS A 58 0.79 4.69 -16.69
C LYS A 58 -0.22 5.38 -15.79
N PHE A 59 0.23 6.35 -15.01
CA PHE A 59 -0.63 6.95 -13.97
C PHE A 59 -1.02 8.40 -14.29
N GLU A 60 -0.27 9.14 -15.12
CA GLU A 60 -0.49 10.57 -15.35
C GLU A 60 -1.89 10.85 -15.92
N ASP A 61 -2.34 10.07 -16.89
CA ASP A 61 -3.66 10.21 -17.52
C ASP A 61 -4.82 9.77 -16.60
N GLU A 62 -4.53 9.09 -15.50
CA GLU A 62 -5.53 8.60 -14.55
C GLU A 62 -5.63 9.45 -13.27
N LEU A 63 -4.80 10.48 -13.11
CA LEU A 63 -4.76 11.27 -11.88
C LEU A 63 -6.10 11.93 -11.55
N ASP A 64 -6.87 12.35 -12.55
CA ASP A 64 -8.17 12.97 -12.37
C ASP A 64 -9.23 12.02 -11.75
N ARG A 65 -8.94 10.72 -11.75
CA ARG A 65 -9.82 9.71 -11.13
C ARG A 65 -9.62 9.61 -9.62
N PHE A 66 -8.49 10.10 -9.13
CA PHE A 66 -8.15 10.05 -7.71
C PHE A 66 -8.57 11.33 -7.02
N THR A 67 -9.18 11.19 -5.85
CA THR A 67 -9.60 12.30 -4.98
C THR A 67 -9.17 12.01 -3.55
N GLY A 68 -9.28 13.01 -2.69
CA GLY A 68 -9.04 12.85 -1.26
C GLY A 68 -7.73 13.46 -0.76
N CYS A 69 -7.63 13.48 0.56
CA CYS A 69 -6.54 14.13 1.30
C CYS A 69 -5.55 13.14 1.90
N GLN A 70 -5.71 11.86 1.63
CA GLN A 70 -4.82 10.80 2.11
C GLN A 70 -4.71 9.65 1.10
N GLY A 71 -3.52 9.06 1.01
CA GLY A 71 -3.28 7.99 0.06
C GLY A 71 -1.94 7.31 0.25
N LEU A 72 -1.78 6.18 -0.44
CA LEU A 72 -0.55 5.39 -0.52
C LEU A 72 -0.18 5.14 -1.96
N GLY A 73 1.12 5.15 -2.22
CA GLY A 73 1.70 4.68 -3.46
C GLY A 73 2.75 3.61 -3.19
N VAL A 74 2.88 2.66 -4.09
CA VAL A 74 3.80 1.54 -3.96
C VAL A 74 4.43 1.18 -5.29
N ILE A 75 5.70 0.80 -5.23
CA ILE A 75 6.44 0.17 -6.33
C ILE A 75 6.89 -1.21 -5.84
N SER A 76 6.72 -2.24 -6.65
CA SER A 76 7.10 -3.61 -6.29
C SER A 76 7.69 -4.38 -7.46
N ASP A 77 8.75 -5.15 -7.19
CA ASP A 77 9.32 -6.13 -8.13
C ASP A 77 8.84 -7.55 -7.89
N THR A 78 8.26 -7.82 -6.74
CA THR A 78 7.98 -9.20 -6.30
C THR A 78 6.51 -9.49 -6.16
N ASP A 79 5.70 -8.50 -5.78
CA ASP A 79 4.29 -8.69 -5.52
C ASP A 79 3.44 -8.23 -6.71
N PRO A 80 2.63 -9.09 -7.32
CA PRO A 80 1.74 -8.72 -8.42
C PRO A 80 0.55 -7.86 -7.97
N GLN A 81 0.19 -7.90 -6.68
CA GLN A 81 -0.89 -7.15 -6.06
C GLN A 81 -0.38 -6.40 -4.83
N PRO A 82 0.46 -5.36 -5.01
CA PRO A 82 1.16 -4.72 -3.89
C PRO A 82 0.25 -3.83 -3.02
N ILE A 83 -1.00 -3.63 -3.40
CA ILE A 83 -2.04 -2.94 -2.62
C ILE A 83 -3.26 -3.83 -2.52
N ILE A 84 -3.69 -4.16 -1.30
CA ILE A 84 -4.92 -4.89 -1.01
C ILE A 84 -5.89 -3.95 -0.31
N LEU A 85 -7.14 -3.93 -0.77
CA LEU A 85 -8.25 -3.32 -0.05
C LEU A 85 -8.82 -4.38 0.90
N LEU A 86 -8.73 -4.12 2.19
CA LEU A 86 -9.41 -4.94 3.20
C LEU A 86 -10.88 -4.55 3.18
N ALA A 87 -11.70 -5.32 2.49
CA ALA A 87 -13.14 -5.28 2.69
C ALA A 87 -13.46 -5.85 4.09
N GLU A 88 -14.52 -5.37 4.72
CA GLU A 88 -14.97 -5.89 6.00
C GLU A 88 -15.12 -7.41 5.92
N ARG A 89 -14.23 -8.15 6.62
CA ARG A 89 -14.14 -9.61 6.68
C ARG A 89 -13.79 -10.30 5.36
N MET A 90 -12.53 -10.23 4.96
CA MET A 90 -12.00 -11.23 4.02
C MET A 90 -12.05 -12.63 4.68
N HIS A 91 -12.89 -13.51 4.15
CA HIS A 91 -12.88 -14.91 4.57
C HIS A 91 -11.77 -15.69 3.82
N PHE A 92 -11.05 -16.56 4.54
CA PHE A 92 -10.06 -17.47 3.97
C PHE A 92 -10.60 -18.32 2.81
N SER A 93 -11.92 -18.53 2.72
CA SER A 93 -12.59 -19.28 1.67
C SER A 93 -12.65 -18.58 0.30
N GLU A 94 -12.41 -17.27 0.25
CA GLU A 94 -12.45 -16.49 -0.99
C GLU A 94 -11.08 -16.37 -1.66
N LEU A 95 -10.03 -16.76 -0.93
CA LEU A 95 -8.68 -16.82 -1.47
C LEU A 95 -8.47 -18.17 -2.15
N SER A 96 -8.21 -18.15 -3.44
CA SER A 96 -7.86 -19.37 -4.16
C SER A 96 -6.67 -20.05 -3.46
N ALA A 97 -6.88 -21.27 -2.99
CA ALA A 97 -5.97 -22.03 -2.14
C ALA A 97 -4.53 -22.22 -2.70
N ASN A 98 -4.25 -21.76 -3.90
CA ASN A 98 -3.03 -22.09 -4.63
C ASN A 98 -2.08 -20.93 -4.94
N ASN A 99 -2.41 -19.64 -4.64
CA ASN A 99 -1.54 -18.52 -4.99
C ASN A 99 -1.78 -17.26 -4.12
N ILE A 100 -1.73 -17.40 -2.81
CA ILE A 100 -1.76 -16.23 -1.92
C ILE A 100 -0.44 -15.47 -2.07
N ASN A 101 -0.49 -14.20 -2.48
CA ASN A 101 0.70 -13.37 -2.53
C ASN A 101 1.08 -12.85 -1.13
N GLN A 102 2.27 -12.23 -1.02
CA GLN A 102 2.82 -11.78 0.26
C GLN A 102 1.94 -10.70 0.92
N THR A 103 1.42 -9.76 0.16
CA THR A 103 0.57 -8.68 0.67
C THR A 103 -0.79 -9.21 1.12
N GLU A 104 -1.38 -10.16 0.40
CA GLU A 104 -2.61 -10.85 0.80
C GLU A 104 -2.43 -11.61 2.13
N LEU A 105 -1.33 -12.33 2.28
CA LEU A 105 -1.03 -13.03 3.54
C LEU A 105 -0.93 -12.06 4.71
N VAL A 106 -0.24 -10.93 4.53
CA VAL A 106 -0.13 -9.88 5.55
C VAL A 106 -1.51 -9.33 5.89
N ALA A 107 -2.32 -9.00 4.87
CA ALA A 107 -3.67 -8.47 5.03
C ALA A 107 -4.57 -9.43 5.82
N LEU A 108 -4.52 -10.74 5.51
CA LEU A 108 -5.25 -11.77 6.26
C LEU A 108 -4.84 -11.86 7.73
N LEU A 109 -3.53 -11.84 8.00
CA LEU A 109 -3.04 -11.88 9.37
C LEU A 109 -3.46 -10.64 10.17
N ILE A 110 -3.46 -9.45 9.53
CA ILE A 110 -3.97 -8.22 10.15
C ILE A 110 -5.45 -8.36 10.49
N ASN A 111 -6.24 -8.91 9.58
CA ASN A 111 -7.69 -9.08 9.75
C ASN A 111 -8.08 -10.14 10.81
N MET A 112 -7.14 -10.99 11.24
CA MET A 112 -7.34 -11.93 12.36
C MET A 112 -7.26 -11.24 13.74
N GLY A 113 -6.72 -10.03 13.83
CA GLY A 113 -6.70 -9.25 15.07
C GLY A 113 -8.04 -8.51 15.30
N ASN A 114 -8.40 -8.26 16.55
CA ASN A 114 -9.55 -7.40 16.87
C ASN A 114 -9.25 -5.92 16.64
N THR A 115 -7.95 -5.56 16.58
CA THR A 115 -7.46 -4.21 16.30
C THR A 115 -6.31 -4.29 15.31
N PHE A 116 -6.00 -3.18 14.61
CA PHE A 116 -4.83 -3.11 13.75
C PHE A 116 -3.53 -3.43 14.49
N VAL A 117 -3.39 -3.00 15.75
CA VAL A 117 -2.20 -3.27 16.57
C VAL A 117 -2.06 -4.77 16.85
N GLU A 118 -3.14 -5.45 17.21
CA GLU A 118 -3.14 -6.90 17.42
C GLU A 118 -2.80 -7.65 16.11
N GLY A 119 -3.42 -7.26 15.00
CA GLY A 119 -3.16 -7.85 13.70
C GLY A 119 -1.72 -7.65 13.23
N ILE A 120 -1.17 -6.45 13.36
CA ILE A 120 0.24 -6.15 13.05
C ILE A 120 1.18 -6.99 13.92
N ASN A 121 0.91 -7.10 15.21
CA ASN A 121 1.70 -7.95 16.11
C ASN A 121 1.62 -9.43 15.71
N LEU A 122 0.47 -9.89 15.22
CA LEU A 122 0.33 -11.26 14.71
C LEU A 122 1.19 -11.47 13.45
N VAL A 123 1.22 -10.50 12.52
CA VAL A 123 2.11 -10.52 11.36
C VAL A 123 3.56 -10.70 11.80
N TYR A 124 4.06 -9.87 12.72
CA TYR A 124 5.45 -9.93 13.18
C TYR A 124 5.80 -11.20 13.97
N LYS A 125 4.81 -11.86 14.58
CA LYS A 125 4.99 -13.17 15.23
C LYS A 125 5.05 -14.32 14.24
N LYS A 126 4.31 -14.25 13.12
CA LYS A 126 4.13 -15.35 12.18
C LYS A 126 5.10 -15.28 11.01
N ILE A 127 5.41 -14.09 10.52
CA ILE A 127 6.29 -13.91 9.36
C ILE A 127 7.75 -13.89 9.83
N LYS A 128 8.55 -14.76 9.22
CA LYS A 128 10.01 -14.78 9.42
C LYS A 128 10.65 -13.92 8.34
N GLY A 129 11.24 -12.80 8.72
CA GLY A 129 11.92 -11.89 7.80
C GLY A 129 11.66 -10.42 8.11
N SER A 130 11.89 -9.56 7.14
CA SER A 130 11.62 -8.13 7.24
C SER A 130 10.27 -7.80 6.63
N CYS A 131 9.46 -7.04 7.34
CA CYS A 131 8.16 -6.59 6.86
C CYS A 131 7.91 -5.18 7.37
N SER A 132 7.95 -4.21 6.45
CA SER A 132 7.47 -2.85 6.70
C SER A 132 6.20 -2.64 5.90
N MET A 133 5.22 -1.95 6.48
CA MET A 133 3.92 -1.77 5.86
C MET A 133 3.33 -0.39 6.14
N LEU A 134 2.50 0.06 5.22
CA LEU A 134 1.59 1.20 5.40
C LEU A 134 0.16 0.69 5.26
N ILE A 135 -0.71 1.08 6.16
CA ILE A 135 -2.14 0.77 6.14
C ILE A 135 -2.90 2.09 6.04
N LEU A 136 -3.60 2.29 4.94
CA LEU A 136 -4.49 3.42 4.76
C LEU A 136 -5.85 3.07 5.39
N THR A 137 -6.33 3.94 6.26
CA THR A 137 -7.63 3.85 6.91
C THR A 137 -8.44 5.12 6.62
N GLU A 138 -9.69 5.14 6.96
CA GLU A 138 -10.52 6.34 6.90
C GLU A 138 -9.98 7.48 7.78
N ASN A 139 -9.28 7.14 8.85
CA ASN A 139 -8.78 8.09 9.85
C ASN A 139 -7.30 8.46 9.69
N GLY A 140 -6.63 7.93 8.66
CA GLY A 140 -5.23 8.21 8.41
C GLY A 140 -4.40 6.99 8.01
N ILE A 141 -3.09 7.12 8.12
CA ILE A 141 -2.13 6.08 7.73
C ILE A 141 -1.45 5.52 8.98
N ILE A 142 -1.50 4.19 9.12
CA ILE A 142 -0.71 3.46 10.11
C ILE A 142 0.58 2.99 9.42
N ALA A 143 1.71 3.39 9.96
CA ALA A 143 3.02 2.94 9.51
C ALA A 143 3.60 1.96 10.51
N ALA A 144 3.97 0.76 10.07
CA ALA A 144 4.51 -0.27 10.93
C ALA A 144 5.80 -0.88 10.38
N ARG A 145 6.77 -1.07 11.24
CA ARG A 145 8.09 -1.63 10.93
C ARG A 145 8.40 -2.78 11.88
N ASP A 146 8.95 -3.85 11.32
CA ASP A 146 9.35 -5.03 12.11
C ASP A 146 10.47 -4.73 13.12
N TYR A 147 10.66 -5.66 14.07
CA TYR A 147 11.66 -5.53 15.14
C TYR A 147 13.11 -5.42 14.63
N LEU A 148 13.40 -5.96 13.45
CA LEU A 148 14.73 -5.92 12.87
C LEU A 148 15.03 -4.58 12.19
N GLY A 149 13.98 -3.85 11.79
CA GLY A 149 14.06 -2.52 11.21
C GLY A 149 14.87 -2.43 9.92
N ARG A 150 14.93 -3.50 9.14
CA ARG A 150 15.76 -3.58 7.92
C ARG A 150 15.31 -2.61 6.84
N THR A 151 14.00 -2.39 6.71
CA THR A 151 13.44 -1.39 5.79
C THR A 151 13.03 -0.17 6.60
N PRO A 152 13.71 0.97 6.43
CA PRO A 152 13.38 2.18 7.19
C PRO A 152 12.03 2.76 6.76
N ILE A 153 11.32 3.33 7.73
CA ILE A 153 10.17 4.19 7.49
C ILE A 153 10.56 5.59 7.97
N VAL A 154 10.45 6.57 7.09
CA VAL A 154 10.74 7.97 7.40
C VAL A 154 9.42 8.74 7.44
N ILE A 155 9.18 9.48 8.49
CA ILE A 155 8.01 10.33 8.65
C ILE A 155 8.49 11.79 8.55
N GLY A 156 7.94 12.50 7.56
CA GLY A 156 8.18 13.92 7.37
C GLY A 156 6.91 14.74 7.65
N ARG A 157 7.08 16.01 7.93
CA ARG A 157 6.01 17.01 8.01
C ARG A 157 6.38 18.23 7.19
N LYS A 158 5.45 18.68 6.35
CA LYS A 158 5.53 19.90 5.56
C LYS A 158 4.87 21.07 6.30
#